data_39225b24f43db7de3981cd8ae3f50d4c
#
_entry.id   39225b24f43db7de3981cd8ae3f50d4c
#
_cell.length_a   1.000
_cell.length_b   1.000
_cell.length_c   1.000
_cell.angle_alpha   90.00
_cell.angle_beta   90.00
_cell.angle_gamma   90.00
#
_symmetry.space_group_name_H-M   'P 1'
#
loop_
_entity.id
_entity.type
_entity.pdbx_description
1 polymer ?
#
loop_
_entity_poly.entity_id
_entity_poly.type
_entity_poly.pdbx_seq_one_letter_code
_entity_poly.pdbx_strand_id
1 'polypeptide(L)'
;VLLNKNLAFIDRLNEIVYPEEALLLGSQGTATLFLGDVRIATNVRLFEGGRAIGTRVSAAVHRAVLDEGRTWLDRAFVVTDWYVSAYQPLVDSQGQRVGMLYVGFLEGPFVAAKRTALGLIIALFALAMGLAGIFAILWARRVFRPIERMHTTMAAIEQDDVNARVGAVASRDEL
;
A
#
# COMPACT_ATOMS: atom_id res chain seq x y z
N VAL A 1 -36.29 -5.96 19.08
CA VAL A 1 -35.34 -4.84 19.19
C VAL A 1 -35.54 -3.93 17.99
N LEU A 2 -35.85 -2.64 18.23
CA LEU A 2 -35.93 -1.64 17.16
C LEU A 2 -34.52 -1.33 16.67
N LEU A 3 -34.24 -1.62 15.40
CA LEU A 3 -32.93 -1.37 14.78
C LEU A 3 -32.79 0.06 14.20
N ASN A 4 -33.95 0.69 13.93
CA ASN A 4 -33.98 2.07 13.42
C ASN A 4 -33.43 3.05 14.47
N LYS A 5 -32.43 3.83 14.11
CA LYS A 5 -31.69 4.77 14.98
C LYS A 5 -31.07 4.11 16.24
N ASN A 6 -30.85 2.80 16.22
CA ASN A 6 -30.18 2.12 17.33
C ASN A 6 -28.65 2.30 17.19
N LEU A 7 -28.17 3.41 17.74
CA LEU A 7 -26.76 3.81 17.66
C LEU A 7 -25.87 2.87 18.49
N ALA A 8 -26.33 2.44 19.65
CA ALA A 8 -25.57 1.54 20.51
C ALA A 8 -25.33 0.18 19.84
N PHE A 9 -26.32 -0.32 19.08
CA PHE A 9 -26.16 -1.56 18.32
C PHE A 9 -25.09 -1.43 17.23
N ILE A 10 -25.15 -0.34 16.45
CA ILE A 10 -24.20 -0.16 15.34
C ILE A 10 -22.76 0.14 15.83
N ASP A 11 -22.63 0.85 16.95
CA ASP A 11 -21.33 1.12 17.56
C ASP A 11 -20.69 -0.18 18.09
N ARG A 12 -21.49 -1.04 18.77
CA ARG A 12 -21.03 -2.34 19.22
C ARG A 12 -20.68 -3.29 18.06
N LEU A 13 -21.45 -3.25 16.98
CA LEU A 13 -21.16 -4.01 15.77
C LEU A 13 -19.81 -3.54 15.16
N ASN A 14 -19.58 -2.24 15.14
CA ASN A 14 -18.33 -1.67 14.66
C ASN A 14 -17.12 -2.11 15.51
N GLU A 15 -17.25 -2.13 16.83
CA GLU A 15 -16.21 -2.62 17.75
C GLU A 15 -15.89 -4.11 17.53
N ILE A 16 -16.90 -4.92 17.23
CA ILE A 16 -16.72 -6.36 16.93
C ILE A 16 -15.99 -6.55 15.59
N VAL A 17 -16.38 -5.79 14.57
CA VAL A 17 -15.79 -5.91 13.21
C VAL A 17 -14.40 -5.30 13.15
N TYR A 18 -14.19 -4.19 13.87
CA TYR A 18 -12.94 -3.43 13.89
C TYR A 18 -12.47 -3.21 15.32
N PRO A 19 -11.88 -4.22 15.99
CA PRO A 19 -11.22 -4.00 17.27
C PRO A 19 -10.08 -2.98 17.13
N GLU A 20 -9.76 -2.25 18.20
CA GLU A 20 -8.85 -1.09 18.18
C GLU A 20 -7.49 -1.35 17.51
N GLU A 21 -7.02 -2.61 17.53
CA GLU A 21 -5.73 -3.00 16.96
C GLU A 21 -5.82 -3.53 15.51
N ALA A 22 -7.02 -3.69 14.96
CA ALA A 22 -7.23 -4.33 13.66
C ALA A 22 -6.94 -3.41 12.46
N LEU A 23 -6.93 -2.10 12.67
CA LEU A 23 -6.75 -1.11 11.62
C LEU A 23 -5.44 -0.35 11.81
N LEU A 24 -4.83 0.06 10.69
CA LEU A 24 -3.67 0.93 10.71
C LEU A 24 -3.99 2.25 11.43
N LEU A 25 -3.01 2.82 12.12
CA LEU A 25 -3.10 4.12 12.79
C LEU A 25 -3.71 5.17 11.86
N GLY A 26 -4.77 5.82 12.31
CA GLY A 26 -5.52 6.83 11.54
C GLY A 26 -6.60 6.29 10.61
N SER A 27 -6.75 4.95 10.47
CA SER A 27 -7.91 4.37 9.79
C SER A 27 -9.07 4.19 10.77
N GLN A 28 -10.28 4.48 10.29
CA GLN A 28 -11.50 4.30 11.07
C GLN A 28 -12.40 3.29 10.38
N GLY A 29 -12.86 2.32 11.16
CA GLY A 29 -13.87 1.39 10.73
C GLY A 29 -15.27 2.01 10.80
N THR A 30 -16.09 1.70 9.84
CA THR A 30 -17.49 2.17 9.80
C THR A 30 -18.44 1.02 9.56
N ALA A 31 -19.59 1.09 10.20
CA ALA A 31 -20.67 0.13 10.02
C ALA A 31 -21.99 0.86 9.81
N THR A 32 -22.86 0.31 8.98
CA THR A 32 -24.18 0.89 8.68
C THR A 32 -25.20 -0.18 8.41
N LEU A 33 -26.38 0.02 8.95
CA LEU A 33 -27.58 -0.75 8.64
C LEU A 33 -28.48 0.07 7.72
N PHE A 34 -28.91 -0.53 6.63
CA PHE A 34 -29.86 0.05 5.68
C PHE A 34 -31.18 -0.71 5.73
N LEU A 35 -32.27 0.03 5.63
CA LEU A 35 -33.62 -0.50 5.31
C LEU A 35 -33.89 -0.13 3.85
N GLY A 36 -34.03 -1.14 2.99
CA GLY A 36 -33.92 -0.92 1.57
C GLY A 36 -32.56 -0.27 1.24
N ASP A 37 -32.58 0.88 0.60
CA ASP A 37 -31.42 1.68 0.23
C ASP A 37 -31.13 2.86 1.18
N VAL A 38 -31.95 3.04 2.24
CA VAL A 38 -31.88 4.16 3.19
C VAL A 38 -31.12 3.78 4.45
N ARG A 39 -30.16 4.59 4.85
CA ARG A 39 -29.36 4.40 6.05
C ARG A 39 -30.16 4.68 7.31
N ILE A 40 -30.40 3.66 8.13
CA ILE A 40 -31.23 3.77 9.34
C ILE A 40 -30.42 3.79 10.65
N ALA A 41 -29.22 3.19 10.67
CA ALA A 41 -28.29 3.25 11.79
C ALA A 41 -26.86 3.22 11.25
N THR A 42 -26.00 4.12 11.74
CA THR A 42 -24.63 4.28 11.24
C THR A 42 -23.74 4.97 12.25
N ASN A 43 -22.43 4.66 12.21
CA ASN A 43 -21.39 5.45 12.87
C ASN A 43 -20.68 6.42 11.90
N VAL A 44 -20.99 6.40 10.60
CA VAL A 44 -20.50 7.38 9.62
C VAL A 44 -21.01 8.77 9.98
N ARG A 45 -20.12 9.76 9.99
CA ARG A 45 -20.44 11.16 10.34
C ARG A 45 -20.57 12.04 9.09
N LEU A 46 -21.46 13.03 9.17
CA LEU A 46 -21.53 14.14 8.24
C LEU A 46 -20.55 15.27 8.66
N PHE A 47 -20.29 16.23 7.77
CA PHE A 47 -19.44 17.39 8.03
C PHE A 47 -19.83 18.18 9.28
N GLU A 48 -21.12 18.26 9.58
CA GLU A 48 -21.66 18.99 10.74
C GLU A 48 -21.65 18.20 12.06
N GLY A 49 -20.95 17.05 12.08
CA GLY A 49 -20.83 16.21 13.27
C GLY A 49 -21.99 15.27 13.54
N GLY A 50 -23.10 15.39 12.80
CA GLY A 50 -24.23 14.46 12.85
C GLY A 50 -23.90 13.13 12.18
N ARG A 51 -24.64 12.05 12.55
CA ARG A 51 -24.56 10.77 11.85
C ARG A 51 -25.31 10.82 10.52
N ALA A 52 -24.80 10.14 9.49
CA ALA A 52 -25.32 10.18 8.13
C ALA A 52 -26.64 9.40 7.93
N ILE A 53 -27.54 9.44 8.91
CA ILE A 53 -28.85 8.77 8.87
C ILE A 53 -29.73 9.41 7.79
N GLY A 54 -30.52 8.60 7.08
CA GLY A 54 -31.42 9.04 6.02
C GLY A 54 -30.78 9.20 4.64
N THR A 55 -29.45 9.10 4.55
CA THR A 55 -28.77 9.09 3.24
C THR A 55 -28.96 7.76 2.51
N ARG A 56 -28.81 7.76 1.19
CA ARG A 56 -29.00 6.57 0.35
C ARG A 56 -27.67 6.07 -0.20
N VAL A 57 -27.63 4.77 -0.53
CA VAL A 57 -26.51 4.20 -1.25
C VAL A 57 -26.48 4.65 -2.72
N SER A 58 -25.34 4.45 -3.39
CA SER A 58 -25.23 4.68 -4.82
C SER A 58 -26.09 3.69 -5.63
N ALA A 59 -26.52 4.09 -6.83
CA ALA A 59 -27.30 3.22 -7.71
C ALA A 59 -26.59 1.91 -8.09
N ALA A 60 -25.24 1.92 -8.14
CA ALA A 60 -24.45 0.73 -8.42
C ALA A 60 -24.55 -0.30 -7.29
N VAL A 61 -24.40 0.16 -6.03
CA VAL A 61 -24.53 -0.69 -4.84
C VAL A 61 -25.97 -1.20 -4.72
N HIS A 62 -26.99 -0.33 -4.90
CA HIS A 62 -28.40 -0.70 -4.86
C HIS A 62 -28.67 -1.88 -5.82
N ARG A 63 -28.28 -1.74 -7.08
CA ARG A 63 -28.50 -2.78 -8.10
C ARG A 63 -27.82 -4.10 -7.72
N ALA A 64 -26.55 -4.07 -7.37
CA ALA A 64 -25.81 -5.27 -7.03
C ALA A 64 -26.37 -5.99 -5.80
N VAL A 65 -26.73 -5.23 -4.76
CA VAL A 65 -27.08 -5.84 -3.46
C VAL A 65 -28.59 -6.12 -3.35
N LEU A 66 -29.45 -5.17 -3.72
CA LEU A 66 -30.89 -5.34 -3.56
C LEU A 66 -31.54 -6.02 -4.77
N ASP A 67 -31.18 -5.64 -6.00
CA ASP A 67 -31.81 -6.22 -7.18
C ASP A 67 -31.20 -7.59 -7.54
N GLU A 68 -29.88 -7.72 -7.54
CA GLU A 68 -29.18 -8.94 -7.92
C GLU A 68 -28.87 -9.87 -6.72
N GLY A 69 -28.94 -9.38 -5.49
CA GLY A 69 -28.72 -10.16 -4.26
C GLY A 69 -27.26 -10.57 -4.04
N ARG A 70 -26.31 -9.88 -4.71
CA ARG A 70 -24.88 -10.15 -4.58
C ARG A 70 -24.24 -9.30 -3.49
N THR A 71 -23.27 -9.84 -2.80
CA THR A 71 -22.36 -9.01 -1.98
C THR A 71 -21.59 -8.09 -2.90
N TRP A 72 -21.59 -6.79 -2.58
CA TRP A 72 -20.78 -5.80 -3.26
C TRP A 72 -19.52 -5.54 -2.43
N LEU A 73 -18.33 -5.68 -3.05
CA LEU A 73 -17.04 -5.48 -2.41
C LEU A 73 -16.17 -4.63 -3.35
N ASP A 74 -15.98 -3.38 -3.01
CA ASP A 74 -15.16 -2.45 -3.79
C ASP A 74 -14.93 -1.16 -2.98
N ARG A 75 -14.23 -0.21 -3.60
CA ARG A 75 -14.06 1.14 -3.09
C ARG A 75 -15.36 1.93 -3.26
N ALA A 76 -15.84 2.51 -2.19
CA ALA A 76 -16.99 3.41 -2.22
C ALA A 76 -16.65 4.78 -1.66
N PHE A 77 -17.17 5.83 -2.30
CA PHE A 77 -17.15 7.17 -1.73
C PHE A 77 -18.31 7.29 -0.74
N VAL A 78 -17.97 7.39 0.55
CA VAL A 78 -18.94 7.44 1.63
C VAL A 78 -18.87 8.81 2.30
N VAL A 79 -19.86 9.62 2.05
CA VAL A 79 -20.03 11.00 2.54
C VAL A 79 -18.88 11.94 2.14
N THR A 80 -17.67 11.74 2.66
CA THR A 80 -16.54 12.66 2.49
C THR A 80 -15.29 12.00 1.97
N ASP A 81 -15.17 10.68 2.10
CA ASP A 81 -13.91 9.98 1.91
C ASP A 81 -14.09 8.65 1.17
N TRP A 82 -12.98 8.12 0.67
CA TRP A 82 -12.94 6.81 0.05
C TRP A 82 -12.73 5.73 1.11
N TYR A 83 -13.62 4.72 1.05
CA TYR A 83 -13.58 3.54 1.91
C TYR A 83 -13.44 2.28 1.08
N VAL A 84 -12.71 1.32 1.60
CA VAL A 84 -12.82 -0.07 1.17
C VAL A 84 -14.05 -0.62 1.86
N SER A 85 -15.04 -1.04 1.09
CA SER A 85 -16.42 -1.21 1.52
C SER A 85 -16.98 -2.54 1.09
N ALA A 86 -17.73 -3.17 1.99
CA ALA A 86 -18.52 -4.35 1.70
C ALA A 86 -19.98 -4.08 2.05
N TYR A 87 -20.87 -4.47 1.15
CA TYR A 87 -22.32 -4.43 1.35
C TYR A 87 -22.89 -5.83 1.14
N GLN A 88 -23.64 -6.31 2.10
CA GLN A 88 -24.28 -7.63 2.06
C GLN A 88 -25.79 -7.48 2.20
N PRO A 89 -26.59 -8.17 1.36
CA PRO A 89 -28.04 -8.11 1.48
C PRO A 89 -28.52 -8.75 2.79
N LEU A 90 -29.51 -8.12 3.41
CA LEU A 90 -30.25 -8.65 4.55
C LEU A 90 -31.56 -9.22 4.05
N VAL A 91 -31.80 -10.47 4.39
CA VAL A 91 -33.01 -11.22 3.96
C VAL A 91 -33.89 -11.49 5.17
N ASP A 92 -35.18 -11.32 5.00
CA ASP A 92 -36.14 -11.67 6.03
C ASP A 92 -36.44 -13.20 6.08
N SER A 93 -37.30 -13.60 6.95
CA SER A 93 -37.72 -15.00 7.10
C SER A 93 -38.48 -15.58 5.89
N GLN A 94 -38.89 -14.71 4.96
CA GLN A 94 -39.61 -15.07 3.72
C GLN A 94 -38.67 -15.08 2.50
N GLY A 95 -37.38 -14.80 2.71
CA GLY A 95 -36.37 -14.75 1.65
C GLY A 95 -36.35 -13.42 0.87
N GLN A 96 -37.07 -12.38 1.33
CA GLN A 96 -37.08 -11.08 0.68
C GLN A 96 -35.90 -10.22 1.18
N ARG A 97 -35.27 -9.52 0.28
CA ARG A 97 -34.20 -8.58 0.62
C ARG A 97 -34.77 -7.29 1.18
N VAL A 98 -34.67 -7.12 2.49
CA VAL A 98 -35.28 -5.99 3.22
C VAL A 98 -34.33 -4.83 3.43
N GLY A 99 -33.04 -5.04 3.17
CA GLY A 99 -32.02 -4.01 3.34
C GLY A 99 -30.62 -4.56 3.11
N MET A 100 -29.63 -3.88 3.67
CA MET A 100 -28.25 -4.31 3.58
C MET A 100 -27.45 -3.91 4.82
N LEU A 101 -26.44 -4.73 5.14
CA LEU A 101 -25.40 -4.40 6.10
C LEU A 101 -24.18 -3.89 5.34
N TYR A 102 -23.64 -2.77 5.77
CA TYR A 102 -22.40 -2.20 5.27
C TYR A 102 -21.35 -2.21 6.36
N VAL A 103 -20.13 -2.57 5.97
CA VAL A 103 -18.92 -2.37 6.73
C VAL A 103 -17.85 -1.80 5.81
N GLY A 104 -16.99 -0.95 6.34
CA GLY A 104 -15.91 -0.34 5.57
C GLY A 104 -14.87 0.32 6.46
N PHE A 105 -13.69 0.53 5.91
CA PHE A 105 -12.63 1.25 6.58
C PHE A 105 -12.00 2.29 5.66
N LEU A 106 -11.48 3.36 6.26
CA LEU A 106 -10.88 4.48 5.54
C LEU A 106 -9.65 4.03 4.75
N GLU A 107 -9.63 4.29 3.45
CA GLU A 107 -8.56 3.85 2.54
C GLU A 107 -7.28 4.68 2.69
N GLY A 108 -7.41 5.98 2.98
CA GLY A 108 -6.30 6.94 3.00
C GLY A 108 -5.05 6.49 3.73
N PRO A 109 -5.11 6.02 4.99
CA PRO A 109 -3.95 5.56 5.76
C PRO A 109 -3.22 4.38 5.10
N PHE A 110 -3.95 3.47 4.46
CA PHE A 110 -3.36 2.32 3.75
C PHE A 110 -2.60 2.75 2.49
N VAL A 111 -3.14 3.70 1.73
CA VAL A 111 -2.48 4.26 0.55
C VAL A 111 -1.21 5.01 0.95
N ALA A 112 -1.25 5.79 2.03
CA ALA A 112 -0.09 6.49 2.57
C ALA A 112 1.01 5.52 3.01
N ALA A 113 0.67 4.49 3.78
CA ALA A 113 1.60 3.45 4.23
C ALA A 113 2.25 2.72 3.04
N LYS A 114 1.46 2.35 2.03
CA LYS A 114 1.95 1.70 0.80
C LYS A 114 2.95 2.59 0.04
N ARG A 115 2.67 3.90 -0.10
CA ARG A 115 3.57 4.84 -0.77
C ARG A 115 4.90 4.99 -0.01
N THR A 116 4.85 5.09 1.31
CA THR A 116 6.05 5.18 2.15
C THR A 116 6.89 3.91 2.04
N ALA A 117 6.28 2.74 2.15
CA ALA A 117 6.97 1.47 2.00
C ALA A 117 7.62 1.33 0.62
N LEU A 118 6.90 1.68 -0.46
CA LEU A 118 7.44 1.65 -1.82
C LEU A 118 8.62 2.61 -1.99
N GLY A 119 8.51 3.83 -1.44
CA GLY A 119 9.59 4.82 -1.44
C GLY A 119 10.86 4.32 -0.75
N LEU A 120 10.73 3.68 0.42
CA LEU A 120 11.85 3.08 1.14
C LEU A 120 12.51 1.95 0.35
N ILE A 121 11.72 1.08 -0.27
CA ILE A 121 12.24 0.00 -1.12
C ILE A 121 13.05 0.57 -2.30
N ILE A 122 12.51 1.55 -3.02
CA ILE A 122 13.19 2.20 -4.15
C ILE A 122 14.50 2.86 -3.68
N ALA A 123 14.48 3.58 -2.55
CA ALA A 123 15.67 4.21 -2.00
C ALA A 123 16.75 3.19 -1.63
N LEU A 124 16.36 2.06 -1.03
CA LEU A 124 17.29 0.97 -0.68
C LEU A 124 17.92 0.35 -1.93
N PHE A 125 17.12 0.09 -2.97
CA PHE A 125 17.63 -0.42 -4.25
C PHE A 125 18.59 0.58 -4.92
N ALA A 126 18.26 1.86 -4.95
CA ALA A 126 19.12 2.89 -5.53
C ALA A 126 20.46 2.99 -4.78
N LEU A 127 20.42 2.91 -3.44
CA LEU A 127 21.62 2.88 -2.62
C LEU A 127 22.48 1.65 -2.93
N ALA A 128 21.87 0.47 -2.97
CA ALA A 128 22.58 -0.78 -3.27
C ALA A 128 23.22 -0.74 -4.67
N MET A 129 22.51 -0.28 -5.67
CA MET A 129 23.04 -0.11 -7.04
C MET A 129 24.16 0.92 -7.09
N GLY A 130 24.03 2.03 -6.37
CA GLY A 130 25.09 3.04 -6.26
C GLY A 130 26.38 2.47 -5.66
N LEU A 131 26.25 1.74 -4.54
CA LEU A 131 27.41 1.09 -3.89
C LEU A 131 28.05 0.03 -4.80
N ALA A 132 27.24 -0.79 -5.46
CA ALA A 132 27.74 -1.80 -6.42
C ALA A 132 28.47 -1.14 -7.60
N GLY A 133 27.93 -0.04 -8.13
CA GLY A 133 28.57 0.73 -9.21
C GLY A 133 29.92 1.32 -8.78
N ILE A 134 29.98 1.94 -7.60
CA ILE A 134 31.22 2.46 -7.03
C ILE A 134 32.23 1.33 -6.86
N PHE A 135 31.81 0.20 -6.28
CA PHE A 135 32.70 -0.96 -6.11
C PHE A 135 33.21 -1.50 -7.43
N ALA A 136 32.35 -1.63 -8.45
CA ALA A 136 32.73 -2.08 -9.78
C ALA A 136 33.77 -1.16 -10.44
N ILE A 137 33.58 0.17 -10.33
CA ILE A 137 34.52 1.16 -10.85
C ILE A 137 35.88 1.07 -10.13
N LEU A 138 35.88 0.97 -8.81
CA LEU A 138 37.10 0.86 -8.03
C LEU A 138 37.85 -0.44 -8.36
N TRP A 139 37.14 -1.54 -8.52
CA TRP A 139 37.67 -2.84 -8.87
C TRP A 139 38.24 -2.84 -10.29
N ALA A 140 37.51 -2.31 -11.26
CA ALA A 140 37.96 -2.17 -12.62
C ALA A 140 39.25 -1.34 -12.70
N ARG A 141 39.32 -0.20 -12.03
CA ARG A 141 40.55 0.63 -11.97
C ARG A 141 41.70 -0.11 -11.35
N ARG A 142 41.47 -0.99 -10.36
CA ARG A 142 42.54 -1.76 -9.72
C ARG A 142 43.10 -2.87 -10.63
N VAL A 143 42.24 -3.48 -11.44
CA VAL A 143 42.63 -4.59 -12.33
C VAL A 143 43.20 -4.09 -13.64
N PHE A 144 42.68 -3.03 -14.24
CA PHE A 144 43.10 -2.58 -15.55
C PHE A 144 44.34 -1.68 -15.53
N ARG A 145 44.62 -0.95 -14.45
CA ARG A 145 45.83 -0.09 -14.34
C ARG A 145 47.16 -0.83 -14.50
N PRO A 146 47.38 -2.04 -13.93
CA PRO A 146 48.63 -2.76 -14.15
C PRO A 146 48.82 -3.26 -15.59
N ILE A 147 47.72 -3.61 -16.27
CA ILE A 147 47.80 -4.15 -17.65
C ILE A 147 48.26 -3.05 -18.66
N GLU A 148 47.74 -1.84 -18.47
CA GLU A 148 48.14 -0.70 -19.33
C GLU A 148 49.62 -0.33 -19.19
N ARG A 149 50.19 -0.48 -17.98
CA ARG A 149 51.64 -0.29 -17.74
C ARG A 149 52.50 -1.37 -18.38
N MET A 150 52.01 -2.61 -18.48
CA MET A 150 52.73 -3.68 -19.17
C MET A 150 52.76 -3.46 -20.68
N HIS A 151 51.69 -2.96 -21.28
CA HIS A 151 51.65 -2.63 -22.71
C HIS A 151 52.61 -1.50 -23.08
N THR A 152 52.71 -0.45 -22.27
CA THR A 152 53.64 0.66 -22.52
C THR A 152 55.08 0.23 -22.38
N THR A 153 55.40 -0.67 -21.45
CA THR A 153 56.77 -1.19 -21.27
C THR A 153 57.17 -2.14 -22.41
N MET A 154 56.23 -2.97 -22.92
CA MET A 154 56.51 -3.81 -24.09
C MET A 154 56.73 -2.98 -25.37
N ALA A 155 55.94 -1.93 -25.58
CA ALA A 155 56.13 -1.03 -26.72
C ALA A 155 57.46 -0.26 -26.67
N ALA A 156 57.94 0.06 -25.46
CA ALA A 156 59.27 0.72 -25.30
C ALA A 156 60.44 -0.24 -25.57
N ILE A 157 60.28 -1.53 -25.22
CA ILE A 157 61.31 -2.55 -25.52
C ILE A 157 61.34 -2.84 -27.02
N GLU A 158 60.28 -2.79 -27.75
CA GLU A 158 60.16 -2.98 -29.19
C GLU A 158 60.82 -1.83 -29.96
N GLN A 159 61.00 -0.65 -29.33
CA GLN A 159 61.74 0.53 -29.86
C GLN A 159 63.20 0.58 -29.44
N ASP A 160 63.84 -0.56 -29.04
CA ASP A 160 65.24 -0.73 -28.72
C ASP A 160 65.73 0.02 -27.44
N ASP A 161 64.82 0.40 -26.53
CA ASP A 161 65.15 0.94 -25.22
C ASP A 161 65.38 -0.18 -24.20
N VAL A 162 66.58 -0.74 -24.16
CA VAL A 162 67.01 -1.86 -23.28
C VAL A 162 66.98 -1.51 -21.79
N ASN A 163 66.72 -0.25 -21.41
CA ASN A 163 66.70 0.21 -20.03
C ASN A 163 65.24 0.34 -19.50
N ALA A 164 64.21 0.07 -20.30
CA ALA A 164 62.82 0.11 -19.86
C ALA A 164 62.57 -1.01 -18.85
N ARG A 165 62.31 -0.65 -17.61
CA ARG A 165 61.94 -1.58 -16.54
C ARG A 165 60.51 -1.35 -16.06
N VAL A 166 59.81 -2.45 -15.83
CA VAL A 166 58.47 -2.41 -15.17
C VAL A 166 58.66 -1.93 -13.73
N GLY A 167 58.08 -0.79 -13.38
CA GLY A 167 58.14 -0.28 -12.01
C GLY A 167 57.57 -1.29 -11.01
N ALA A 168 58.18 -1.42 -9.87
CA ALA A 168 57.80 -2.36 -8.82
C ALA A 168 56.28 -2.23 -8.47
N VAL A 169 55.55 -3.29 -8.67
CA VAL A 169 54.16 -3.41 -8.20
C VAL A 169 54.25 -3.68 -6.71
N ALA A 170 53.86 -2.70 -5.90
CA ALA A 170 53.67 -2.92 -4.46
C ALA A 170 52.42 -3.80 -4.24
N SER A 171 52.59 -5.10 -4.40
CA SER A 171 51.64 -6.12 -3.99
C SER A 171 51.82 -6.32 -2.48
N ARG A 172 50.80 -5.98 -1.72
CA ARG A 172 50.69 -6.25 -0.28
C ARG A 172 49.87 -7.53 -0.07
N ASP A 173 50.25 -8.58 -0.78
CA ASP A 173 49.67 -9.92 -0.59
C ASP A 173 50.83 -10.86 -0.19
N GLU A 174 51.23 -10.72 1.07
CA GLU A 174 51.82 -11.81 1.83
C GLU A 174 51.04 -11.94 3.15
N LEU A 175 50.18 -12.91 3.20
CA LEU A 175 49.78 -13.87 4.23
C LEU A 175 48.32 -14.23 4.09
#